data_81dcd065da63d15c5f83f6de546cc218
#
_entry.id   81dcd065da63d15c5f83f6de546cc218
#
_cell.length_a   1.000
_cell.length_b   1.000
_cell.length_c   1.000
_cell.angle_alpha   90.00
_cell.angle_beta   90.00
_cell.angle_gamma   90.00
#
_symmetry.space_group_name_H-M   'P 1'
#
loop_
_entity.id
_entity.type
_entity.pdbx_description
1 polymer ?
#
loop_
_entity_poly.entity_id
_entity_poly.type
_entity_poly.pdbx_seq_one_letter_code
_entity_poly.pdbx_strand_id
1 'polypeptide(L)'
;MESKRVESDGTLLEFLMENAGYATRTRARTAIKSGAVAVDGNALRIPSSELKAGAMVSWTSLSKQSGPKDFDLGGTLANKSNKTKEEKPPYEVVYEDDFLLAYIKPAGMVFASPKPQVKTSYTRMKQWMEANRSNLNAIQFVNRIEKESSGVCIIAKDLRWRKHLQDHWDQFTKRMYVIIQGHLPADDVLFCYSKDADGKRKDKFEFEYRTMRATASHTMLKMSVGFDQVPVLMSGLRRLECYLLGKGKEIPDPMGRSGLHLFGVDLEGPDGEKVVIKSRVPQEFLNLMKGGKGPKAVPAWKRE
;
A
#
# COMPACT_ATOMS: atom_id res chain seq x y z
N MET A 1 -0.46 -2.03 35.75
CA MET A 1 -0.99 -0.76 35.25
C MET A 1 -0.02 0.33 35.63
N GLU A 2 0.45 1.09 34.71
CA GLU A 2 1.24 2.30 34.96
C GLU A 2 0.31 3.49 35.00
N SER A 3 0.66 4.53 35.77
CA SER A 3 -0.14 5.75 35.82
C SER A 3 0.75 6.97 35.97
N LYS A 4 0.35 8.07 35.33
CA LYS A 4 1.04 9.35 35.45
C LYS A 4 0.03 10.50 35.45
N ARG A 5 0.33 11.55 36.22
CA ARG A 5 -0.48 12.76 36.27
C ARG A 5 -0.15 13.67 35.07
N VAL A 6 -1.16 14.26 34.49
CA VAL A 6 -1.05 15.22 33.38
C VAL A 6 -0.49 16.54 33.93
N GLU A 7 0.61 17.02 33.36
CA GLU A 7 1.32 18.23 33.79
C GLU A 7 0.80 19.50 33.05
N SER A 8 0.34 19.35 31.82
CA SER A 8 -0.19 20.44 31.00
C SER A 8 -1.36 19.97 30.14
N ASP A 9 -2.25 20.90 29.79
CA ASP A 9 -3.38 20.58 28.91
C ASP A 9 -2.92 20.06 27.55
N GLY A 10 -3.61 19.04 27.02
CA GLY A 10 -3.25 18.39 25.76
C GLY A 10 -4.25 17.31 25.38
N THR A 11 -3.91 16.47 24.40
CA THR A 11 -4.76 15.34 24.01
C THR A 11 -4.27 14.04 24.63
N LEU A 12 -5.20 13.10 24.88
CA LEU A 12 -4.88 11.77 25.40
C LEU A 12 -3.86 11.04 24.55
N LEU A 13 -3.91 11.21 23.23
CA LEU A 13 -2.97 10.60 22.30
C LEU A 13 -1.54 11.16 22.48
N GLU A 14 -1.40 12.48 22.56
CA GLU A 14 -0.10 13.14 22.76
C GLU A 14 0.52 12.74 24.08
N PHE A 15 -0.27 12.77 25.14
CA PHE A 15 0.17 12.35 26.47
C PHE A 15 0.74 10.91 26.45
N LEU A 16 0.06 9.96 25.81
CA LEU A 16 0.53 8.58 25.71
C LEU A 16 1.78 8.42 24.86
N MET A 17 1.91 9.20 23.81
CA MET A 17 3.13 9.18 22.97
C MET A 17 4.37 9.63 23.76
N GLU A 18 4.20 10.61 24.62
CA GLU A 18 5.29 11.18 25.43
C GLU A 18 5.62 10.35 26.67
N ASN A 19 4.61 9.77 27.30
CA ASN A 19 4.75 9.20 28.65
C ASN A 19 4.62 7.68 28.74
N ALA A 20 3.99 7.02 27.76
CA ALA A 20 3.67 5.59 27.86
C ALA A 20 4.58 4.70 26.98
N GLY A 21 5.61 5.27 26.31
CA GLY A 21 6.60 4.52 25.55
C GLY A 21 6.06 3.82 24.29
N TYR A 22 4.92 4.25 23.77
CA TYR A 22 4.40 3.70 22.50
C TYR A 22 5.28 4.09 21.32
N ALA A 23 5.79 3.10 20.59
CA ALA A 23 6.68 3.31 19.45
C ALA A 23 6.03 4.04 18.25
N THR A 24 4.71 4.06 18.15
CA THR A 24 3.96 4.72 17.07
C THR A 24 2.62 5.25 17.55
N ARG A 25 2.15 6.35 16.93
CA ARG A 25 0.81 6.92 17.18
C ARG A 25 -0.31 5.89 16.96
N THR A 26 -0.15 4.98 16.03
CA THR A 26 -1.12 3.91 15.76
C THR A 26 -1.27 2.98 16.95
N ARG A 27 -0.16 2.54 17.59
CA ARG A 27 -0.22 1.69 18.79
C ARG A 27 -0.87 2.41 19.98
N ALA A 28 -0.58 3.69 20.18
CA ALA A 28 -1.22 4.49 21.22
C ALA A 28 -2.74 4.62 20.98
N ARG A 29 -3.15 4.88 19.72
CA ARG A 29 -4.57 4.92 19.34
C ARG A 29 -5.29 3.60 19.57
N THR A 30 -4.66 2.47 19.24
CA THR A 30 -5.21 1.14 19.46
C THR A 30 -5.43 0.89 20.96
N ALA A 31 -4.46 1.24 21.80
CA ALA A 31 -4.57 1.11 23.25
C ALA A 31 -5.73 1.94 23.82
N ILE A 32 -5.91 3.17 23.33
CA ILE A 32 -7.05 4.02 23.74
C ILE A 32 -8.38 3.38 23.29
N LYS A 33 -8.51 2.99 22.03
CA LYS A 33 -9.75 2.43 21.49
C LYS A 33 -10.13 1.08 22.12
N SER A 34 -9.16 0.26 22.49
CA SER A 34 -9.39 -1.02 23.20
C SER A 34 -9.84 -0.85 24.65
N GLY A 35 -9.77 0.37 25.21
CA GLY A 35 -10.08 0.62 26.60
C GLY A 35 -8.94 0.26 27.56
N ALA A 36 -7.72 0.04 27.04
CA ALA A 36 -6.52 -0.20 27.86
C ALA A 36 -6.00 1.07 28.54
N VAL A 37 -6.65 2.20 28.34
CA VAL A 37 -6.31 3.51 28.91
C VAL A 37 -7.51 4.07 29.66
N ALA A 38 -7.29 4.53 30.86
CA ALA A 38 -8.31 5.20 31.67
C ALA A 38 -7.80 6.55 32.17
N VAL A 39 -8.71 7.51 32.30
CA VAL A 39 -8.47 8.85 32.87
C VAL A 39 -9.36 9.00 34.07
N ASP A 40 -8.78 9.30 35.21
CA ASP A 40 -9.48 9.39 36.52
C ASP A 40 -10.36 8.15 36.79
N GLY A 41 -9.84 6.97 36.43
CA GLY A 41 -10.52 5.68 36.60
C GLY A 41 -11.55 5.32 35.55
N ASN A 42 -11.88 6.22 34.60
CA ASN A 42 -12.84 5.98 33.54
C ASN A 42 -12.11 5.62 32.22
N ALA A 43 -12.48 4.49 31.60
CA ALA A 43 -11.89 4.11 30.33
C ALA A 43 -12.30 5.08 29.20
N LEU A 44 -11.34 5.82 28.66
CA LEU A 44 -11.54 6.67 27.48
C LEU A 44 -11.14 5.93 26.22
N ARG A 45 -12.00 6.03 25.18
CA ARG A 45 -11.80 5.35 23.89
C ARG A 45 -11.61 6.30 22.70
N ILE A 46 -11.56 7.59 22.97
CA ILE A 46 -11.41 8.64 21.95
C ILE A 46 -10.00 9.24 22.06
N PRO A 47 -9.13 9.04 21.04
CA PRO A 47 -7.74 9.51 21.06
C PRO A 47 -7.59 11.04 21.17
N SER A 48 -8.54 11.78 20.61
CA SER A 48 -8.57 13.25 20.66
C SER A 48 -9.25 13.82 21.91
N SER A 49 -9.53 13.00 22.93
CA SER A 49 -10.06 13.51 24.19
C SER A 49 -9.08 14.50 24.82
N GLU A 50 -9.59 15.66 25.20
CA GLU A 50 -8.82 16.68 25.91
C GLU A 50 -8.52 16.20 27.34
N LEU A 51 -7.29 16.36 27.75
CA LEU A 51 -6.82 16.15 29.11
C LEU A 51 -6.54 17.50 29.71
N LYS A 52 -6.97 17.69 30.98
CA LYS A 52 -6.62 18.87 31.77
C LYS A 52 -5.47 18.54 32.71
N ALA A 53 -4.65 19.54 32.98
CA ALA A 53 -3.60 19.45 33.98
C ALA A 53 -4.18 18.96 35.32
N GLY A 54 -3.52 17.97 35.95
CA GLY A 54 -3.96 17.36 37.20
C GLY A 54 -4.69 16.03 37.02
N ALA A 55 -5.24 15.69 35.86
CA ALA A 55 -5.90 14.41 35.59
C ALA A 55 -4.91 13.23 35.71
N MET A 56 -5.39 12.07 36.17
CA MET A 56 -4.58 10.86 36.31
C MET A 56 -4.84 9.91 35.15
N VAL A 57 -3.87 9.73 34.27
CA VAL A 57 -3.94 8.77 33.17
C VAL A 57 -3.29 7.46 33.59
N SER A 58 -3.99 6.35 33.41
CA SER A 58 -3.49 5.01 33.67
C SER A 58 -3.57 4.15 32.41
N TRP A 59 -2.55 3.33 32.18
CA TRP A 59 -2.48 2.43 31.02
C TRP A 59 -1.85 1.08 31.36
N THR A 60 -2.15 0.08 30.54
CA THR A 60 -1.49 -1.22 30.66
C THR A 60 -0.19 -1.17 29.86
N SER A 61 0.95 -1.26 30.56
CA SER A 61 2.27 -1.31 29.92
C SER A 61 2.37 -2.53 29.01
N LEU A 62 2.79 -2.33 27.76
CA LEU A 62 3.21 -3.41 26.88
C LEU A 62 4.64 -3.81 27.28
N SER A 63 4.77 -4.62 28.33
CA SER A 63 6.05 -5.22 28.69
C SER A 63 6.59 -5.98 27.47
N LYS A 64 7.89 -5.81 27.20
CA LYS A 64 8.66 -6.59 26.22
C LYS A 64 8.38 -8.08 26.48
N GLN A 65 7.60 -8.71 25.62
CA GLN A 65 7.50 -10.17 25.64
C GLN A 65 8.78 -10.75 25.05
N SER A 66 9.73 -11.03 25.94
CA SER A 66 10.70 -12.11 25.78
C SER A 66 9.95 -13.44 25.89
N GLY A 67 10.32 -14.41 25.07
CA GLY A 67 9.68 -15.70 24.81
C GLY A 67 9.31 -16.58 26.03
N PRO A 68 8.77 -17.75 25.78
CA PRO A 68 7.94 -18.50 26.72
C PRO A 68 8.74 -19.06 27.89
N LYS A 69 8.25 -18.89 29.11
CA LYS A 69 8.61 -19.75 30.26
C LYS A 69 7.33 -20.37 30.80
N ASP A 70 7.36 -21.69 30.80
CA ASP A 70 6.38 -22.58 31.42
C ASP A 70 6.10 -22.16 32.87
N PHE A 71 4.83 -22.10 33.23
CA PHE A 71 4.41 -22.30 34.62
C PHE A 71 3.05 -23.00 34.62
N ASP A 72 3.12 -24.27 35.04
CA ASP A 72 1.99 -25.15 35.30
C ASP A 72 1.40 -24.82 36.68
N LEU A 73 0.11 -24.57 36.77
CA LEU A 73 -0.70 -24.79 37.96
C LEU A 73 -2.14 -25.08 37.55
N GLY A 74 -2.55 -26.31 37.83
CA GLY A 74 -3.82 -26.89 37.50
C GLY A 74 -5.04 -26.17 38.11
N GLY A 75 -6.14 -26.23 37.39
CA GLY A 75 -7.45 -25.76 37.77
C GLY A 75 -8.43 -25.81 36.61
N THR A 76 -9.17 -26.88 36.52
CA THR A 76 -10.19 -27.22 35.55
C THR A 76 -11.25 -26.12 35.40
N LEU A 77 -11.37 -25.53 34.21
CA LEU A 77 -12.65 -25.18 33.58
C LEU A 77 -12.40 -25.08 32.06
N ALA A 78 -13.00 -26.00 31.34
CA ALA A 78 -12.86 -26.14 29.90
C ALA A 78 -13.54 -24.95 29.18
N ASN A 79 -12.75 -23.96 28.76
CA ASN A 79 -13.06 -23.13 27.61
C ASN A 79 -12.15 -23.55 26.48
N LYS A 80 -12.68 -24.36 25.57
CA LYS A 80 -12.05 -24.67 24.29
C LYS A 80 -11.89 -23.36 23.49
N SER A 81 -10.83 -22.61 23.74
CA SER A 81 -10.34 -21.67 22.75
C SER A 81 -9.68 -22.51 21.65
N ASN A 82 -10.44 -22.81 20.61
CA ASN A 82 -9.88 -23.25 19.34
C ASN A 82 -8.88 -22.16 18.91
N LYS A 83 -7.59 -22.36 19.17
CA LYS A 83 -6.50 -21.74 18.40
C LYS A 83 -6.61 -22.33 17.01
N THR A 84 -7.49 -21.79 16.18
CA THR A 84 -7.46 -21.99 14.74
C THR A 84 -6.07 -21.53 14.29
N LYS A 85 -5.29 -22.45 13.72
CA LYS A 85 -4.04 -22.13 13.02
C LYS A 85 -4.38 -20.99 12.06
N GLU A 86 -3.78 -19.83 12.27
CA GLU A 86 -3.96 -18.68 11.38
C GLU A 86 -3.53 -19.12 9.98
N GLU A 87 -4.49 -19.19 9.07
CA GLU A 87 -4.22 -19.57 7.69
C GLU A 87 -3.37 -18.49 7.02
N LYS A 88 -2.37 -18.92 6.25
CA LYS A 88 -1.56 -17.97 5.49
C LYS A 88 -2.46 -17.18 4.52
N PRO A 89 -2.23 -15.86 4.39
CA PRO A 89 -2.96 -15.06 3.42
C PRO A 89 -2.75 -15.61 2.00
N PRO A 90 -3.78 -15.57 1.13
CA PRO A 90 -3.69 -16.10 -0.22
C PRO A 90 -2.71 -15.34 -1.12
N TYR A 91 -2.29 -14.15 -0.72
CA TYR A 91 -1.31 -13.31 -1.40
C TYR A 91 -0.37 -12.68 -0.38
N GLU A 92 0.81 -12.24 -0.85
CA GLU A 92 1.78 -11.54 -0.03
C GLU A 92 1.16 -10.24 0.51
N VAL A 93 1.09 -10.13 1.84
CA VAL A 93 0.69 -8.91 2.54
C VAL A 93 1.95 -8.08 2.76
N VAL A 94 1.95 -6.84 2.27
CA VAL A 94 3.10 -5.91 2.34
C VAL A 94 2.91 -4.80 3.35
N TYR A 95 1.68 -4.60 3.81
CA TYR A 95 1.34 -3.64 4.85
C TYR A 95 0.05 -4.06 5.55
N GLU A 96 -0.01 -3.91 6.85
CA GLU A 96 -1.25 -4.07 7.62
C GLU A 96 -1.18 -3.22 8.89
N ASP A 97 -2.24 -2.44 9.12
CA ASP A 97 -2.50 -1.73 10.39
C ASP A 97 -3.99 -1.87 10.76
N ASP A 98 -4.49 -1.05 11.69
CA ASP A 98 -5.88 -1.11 12.13
C ASP A 98 -6.88 -0.69 11.04
N PHE A 99 -6.46 0.10 10.07
CA PHE A 99 -7.33 0.75 9.07
C PHE A 99 -7.16 0.19 7.67
N LEU A 100 -5.97 -0.32 7.35
CA LEU A 100 -5.60 -0.75 6.01
C LEU A 100 -4.95 -2.13 6.03
N LEU A 101 -5.16 -2.84 4.93
CA LEU A 101 -4.35 -3.98 4.53
C LEU A 101 -3.94 -3.79 3.08
N ALA A 102 -2.66 -3.96 2.78
CA ALA A 102 -2.17 -3.95 1.41
C ALA A 102 -1.52 -5.29 1.05
N TYR A 103 -1.89 -5.82 -0.10
CA TYR A 103 -1.38 -7.10 -0.62
C TYR A 103 -0.95 -6.96 -2.07
N ILE A 104 -0.14 -7.90 -2.54
CA ILE A 104 0.31 -7.94 -3.93
C ILE A 104 -0.65 -8.79 -4.76
N LYS A 105 -1.37 -8.14 -5.68
CA LYS A 105 -2.14 -8.86 -6.70
C LYS A 105 -1.19 -9.42 -7.75
N PRO A 106 -1.19 -10.73 -8.00
CA PRO A 106 -0.42 -11.30 -9.10
C PRO A 106 -0.99 -10.90 -10.47
N ALA A 107 -0.16 -10.92 -11.50
CA ALA A 107 -0.61 -10.80 -12.88
C ALA A 107 -1.45 -12.03 -13.30
N GLY A 108 -2.26 -11.88 -14.35
CA GLY A 108 -3.15 -12.93 -14.86
C GLY A 108 -4.44 -13.12 -14.05
N MET A 109 -4.54 -12.54 -12.85
CA MET A 109 -5.71 -12.66 -11.99
C MET A 109 -6.63 -11.44 -12.09
N VAL A 110 -7.94 -11.69 -12.25
CA VAL A 110 -8.96 -10.66 -12.20
C VAL A 110 -9.00 -10.06 -10.79
N PHE A 111 -9.01 -8.73 -10.70
CA PHE A 111 -9.06 -8.03 -9.41
C PHE A 111 -10.41 -8.21 -8.72
N ALA A 112 -11.50 -7.79 -9.36
CA ALA A 112 -12.88 -7.91 -8.88
C ALA A 112 -13.82 -8.16 -10.06
N SER A 113 -14.92 -8.88 -9.82
CA SER A 113 -15.94 -9.18 -10.84
C SER A 113 -17.33 -9.09 -10.22
N PRO A 114 -18.32 -8.59 -10.96
CA PRO A 114 -19.71 -8.66 -10.55
C PRO A 114 -20.29 -10.10 -10.64
N LYS A 115 -19.62 -10.99 -11.39
CA LYS A 115 -20.02 -12.38 -11.57
C LYS A 115 -19.50 -13.22 -10.39
N PRO A 116 -20.36 -13.82 -9.56
CA PRO A 116 -19.97 -14.51 -8.32
C PRO A 116 -19.10 -15.75 -8.56
N GLN A 117 -19.26 -16.41 -9.73
CA GLN A 117 -18.48 -17.59 -10.10
C GLN A 117 -17.02 -17.28 -10.47
N VAL A 118 -16.67 -16.01 -10.70
CA VAL A 118 -15.31 -15.62 -11.02
C VAL A 118 -14.48 -15.47 -9.75
N LYS A 119 -13.49 -16.32 -9.56
CA LYS A 119 -12.54 -16.21 -8.46
C LYS A 119 -11.61 -14.99 -8.68
N THR A 120 -11.75 -13.97 -7.84
CA THR A 120 -10.97 -12.73 -7.94
C THR A 120 -9.98 -12.61 -6.79
N SER A 121 -8.95 -11.76 -6.96
CA SER A 121 -7.99 -11.53 -5.88
C SER A 121 -8.64 -10.87 -4.67
N TYR A 122 -9.53 -9.91 -4.92
CA TYR A 122 -10.27 -9.23 -3.85
C TYR A 122 -11.17 -10.19 -3.06
N THR A 123 -11.96 -11.02 -3.74
CA THR A 123 -12.86 -11.99 -3.07
C THR A 123 -12.07 -12.95 -2.18
N ARG A 124 -10.91 -13.45 -2.66
CA ARG A 124 -10.06 -14.34 -1.87
C ARG A 124 -9.47 -13.65 -0.64
N MET A 125 -8.96 -12.42 -0.79
CA MET A 125 -8.45 -11.67 0.35
C MET A 125 -9.55 -11.34 1.35
N LYS A 126 -10.73 -10.93 0.85
CA LYS A 126 -11.88 -10.64 1.70
C LYS A 126 -12.28 -11.85 2.54
N GLN A 127 -12.44 -13.02 1.92
CA GLN A 127 -12.76 -14.27 2.62
C GLN A 127 -11.72 -14.63 3.68
N TRP A 128 -10.43 -14.49 3.33
CA TRP A 128 -9.36 -14.74 4.29
C TRP A 128 -9.39 -13.75 5.46
N MET A 129 -9.62 -12.46 5.20
CA MET A 129 -9.74 -11.44 6.26
C MET A 129 -10.92 -11.73 7.18
N GLU A 130 -12.09 -12.08 6.62
CA GLU A 130 -13.30 -12.43 7.39
C GLU A 130 -13.08 -13.65 8.30
N ALA A 131 -12.25 -14.60 7.86
CA ALA A 131 -11.94 -15.81 8.64
C ALA A 131 -10.83 -15.61 9.69
N ASN A 132 -9.90 -14.67 9.46
CA ASN A 132 -8.66 -14.57 10.25
C ASN A 132 -8.49 -13.22 10.97
N ARG A 133 -9.43 -12.29 10.84
CA ARG A 133 -9.38 -10.97 11.49
C ARG A 133 -10.68 -10.70 12.24
N SER A 134 -10.55 -10.21 13.45
CA SER A 134 -11.69 -9.76 14.27
C SER A 134 -11.84 -8.24 14.16
N ASN A 135 -13.03 -7.73 14.50
CA ASN A 135 -13.34 -6.30 14.61
C ASN A 135 -13.15 -5.50 13.31
N LEU A 136 -13.50 -6.10 12.17
CA LEU A 136 -13.52 -5.41 10.89
C LEU A 136 -14.82 -4.60 10.74
N ASN A 137 -14.72 -3.28 10.68
CA ASN A 137 -15.87 -2.40 10.42
C ASN A 137 -16.26 -2.42 8.94
N ALA A 138 -15.31 -2.69 8.07
CA ALA A 138 -15.50 -2.83 6.64
C ALA A 138 -14.38 -3.65 6.01
N ILE A 139 -14.61 -4.25 4.84
CA ILE A 139 -13.59 -4.80 3.97
C ILE A 139 -13.90 -4.27 2.58
N GLN A 140 -13.26 -3.17 2.21
CA GLN A 140 -13.55 -2.45 0.98
C GLN A 140 -12.24 -2.13 0.26
N PHE A 141 -12.16 -2.45 -1.04
CA PHE A 141 -10.98 -2.07 -1.81
C PHE A 141 -10.93 -0.55 -2.07
N VAL A 142 -9.72 -0.02 -2.16
CA VAL A 142 -9.44 1.39 -2.47
C VAL A 142 -9.11 1.55 -3.95
N ASN A 143 -8.21 0.72 -4.48
CA ASN A 143 -7.74 0.79 -5.87
C ASN A 143 -7.98 -0.53 -6.61
N ARG A 144 -7.87 -0.47 -7.93
CA ARG A 144 -7.98 -1.62 -8.83
C ARG A 144 -6.70 -1.76 -9.66
N ILE A 145 -6.38 -3.00 -10.00
CA ILE A 145 -5.28 -3.34 -10.91
C ILE A 145 -5.84 -4.25 -12.00
N GLU A 146 -5.48 -3.98 -13.24
CA GLU A 146 -5.89 -4.75 -14.39
C GLU A 146 -5.47 -6.23 -14.28
N LYS A 147 -6.15 -7.11 -15.02
CA LYS A 147 -5.91 -8.55 -14.97
C LYS A 147 -4.45 -8.89 -15.27
N GLU A 148 -3.91 -8.36 -16.37
CA GLU A 148 -2.57 -8.67 -16.85
C GLU A 148 -1.43 -7.95 -16.10
N SER A 149 -1.78 -7.01 -15.22
CA SER A 149 -0.84 -6.24 -14.41
C SER A 149 -0.80 -6.77 -12.98
N SER A 150 0.26 -6.43 -12.25
CA SER A 150 0.41 -6.77 -10.82
C SER A 150 0.67 -5.54 -9.96
N GLY A 151 0.66 -5.71 -8.65
CA GLY A 151 1.07 -4.67 -7.72
C GLY A 151 0.25 -4.57 -6.47
N VAL A 152 0.46 -3.49 -5.76
CA VAL A 152 -0.15 -3.17 -4.47
C VAL A 152 -1.64 -2.90 -4.63
N CYS A 153 -2.45 -3.75 -4.03
CA CYS A 153 -3.88 -3.55 -3.83
C CYS A 153 -4.15 -3.23 -2.36
N ILE A 154 -4.93 -2.19 -2.13
CA ILE A 154 -5.24 -1.67 -0.80
C ILE A 154 -6.69 -1.97 -0.45
N ILE A 155 -6.90 -2.54 0.72
CA ILE A 155 -8.20 -2.78 1.34
C ILE A 155 -8.30 -1.88 2.57
N ALA A 156 -9.35 -1.09 2.65
CA ALA A 156 -9.70 -0.34 3.84
C ALA A 156 -10.56 -1.22 4.77
N LYS A 157 -10.19 -1.24 6.04
CA LYS A 157 -10.89 -1.93 7.14
C LYS A 157 -11.92 -1.02 7.82
N ASP A 158 -11.97 0.25 7.42
CA ASP A 158 -12.83 1.29 7.95
C ASP A 158 -13.44 2.13 6.81
N LEU A 159 -14.74 2.52 6.95
CA LEU A 159 -15.46 3.25 5.91
C LEU A 159 -14.99 4.70 5.74
N ARG A 160 -14.57 5.35 6.83
CA ARG A 160 -14.03 6.72 6.79
C ARG A 160 -12.73 6.75 5.99
N TRP A 161 -11.82 5.79 6.26
CA TRP A 161 -10.58 5.62 5.52
C TRP A 161 -10.84 5.31 4.04
N ARG A 162 -11.76 4.39 3.76
CA ARG A 162 -12.14 4.08 2.37
C ARG A 162 -12.59 5.32 1.61
N LYS A 163 -13.53 6.08 2.19
CA LYS A 163 -14.08 7.28 1.56
C LYS A 163 -12.96 8.29 1.31
N HIS A 164 -12.18 8.61 2.34
CA HIS A 164 -11.07 9.56 2.23
C HIS A 164 -10.08 9.17 1.14
N LEU A 165 -9.63 7.90 1.13
CA LEU A 165 -8.66 7.44 0.13
C LEU A 165 -9.22 7.42 -1.29
N GLN A 166 -10.50 7.14 -1.48
CA GLN A 166 -11.13 7.19 -2.80
C GLN A 166 -11.33 8.62 -3.30
N ASP A 167 -11.74 9.53 -2.43
CA ASP A 167 -11.96 10.95 -2.77
C ASP A 167 -10.64 11.68 -3.11
N HIS A 168 -9.51 11.23 -2.55
CA HIS A 168 -8.18 11.83 -2.75
C HIS A 168 -7.21 10.95 -3.52
N TRP A 169 -7.69 9.86 -4.17
CA TRP A 169 -6.82 8.88 -4.82
C TRP A 169 -5.86 9.49 -5.85
N ASP A 170 -6.31 10.50 -6.59
CA ASP A 170 -5.52 11.15 -7.64
C ASP A 170 -4.36 11.98 -7.06
N GLN A 171 -4.48 12.46 -5.84
CA GLN A 171 -3.47 13.27 -5.15
C GLN A 171 -2.31 12.43 -4.59
N PHE A 172 -2.51 11.13 -4.39
CA PHE A 172 -1.49 10.26 -3.83
C PHE A 172 -0.44 9.87 -4.86
N THR A 173 0.81 9.77 -4.41
CA THR A 173 1.91 9.33 -5.27
C THR A 173 1.82 7.84 -5.55
N LYS A 174 1.63 7.47 -6.81
CA LYS A 174 1.62 6.10 -7.30
C LYS A 174 2.90 5.84 -8.08
N ARG A 175 3.62 4.79 -7.77
CA ARG A 175 4.89 4.45 -8.41
C ARG A 175 4.83 3.07 -9.03
N MET A 176 5.20 2.99 -10.31
CA MET A 176 5.24 1.74 -11.06
C MET A 176 6.64 1.36 -11.52
N TYR A 177 6.93 0.08 -11.54
CA TYR A 177 7.90 -0.47 -12.47
C TYR A 177 7.21 -0.69 -13.81
N VAL A 178 7.83 -0.17 -14.85
CA VAL A 178 7.33 -0.22 -16.24
C VAL A 178 8.39 -0.85 -17.11
N ILE A 179 8.04 -1.90 -17.85
CA ILE A 179 8.94 -2.46 -18.86
C ILE A 179 8.45 -2.04 -20.23
N ILE A 180 9.36 -1.47 -20.99
CA ILE A 180 9.14 -1.08 -22.39
C ILE A 180 10.07 -1.85 -23.32
N GLN A 181 9.61 -2.11 -24.52
CA GLN A 181 10.47 -2.39 -25.67
C GLN A 181 11.00 -1.05 -26.18
N GLY A 182 12.29 -0.98 -26.47
CA GLY A 182 12.99 0.25 -26.82
C GLY A 182 13.75 0.87 -25.66
N HIS A 183 14.32 2.03 -25.92
CA HIS A 183 15.23 2.70 -24.98
C HIS A 183 14.86 4.16 -24.80
N LEU A 184 14.86 4.59 -23.56
CA LEU A 184 14.77 6.00 -23.16
C LEU A 184 16.11 6.43 -22.53
N PRO A 185 16.40 7.73 -22.48
CA PRO A 185 17.52 8.28 -21.69
C PRO A 185 17.51 7.78 -20.26
N ALA A 186 18.62 7.97 -19.53
CA ALA A 186 18.81 7.37 -18.22
C ALA A 186 17.77 7.78 -17.20
N ASP A 187 17.59 9.07 -17.00
CA ASP A 187 16.63 9.68 -16.07
C ASP A 187 16.13 10.96 -16.72
N ASP A 188 14.82 11.15 -16.80
CA ASP A 188 14.24 12.32 -17.45
C ASP A 188 12.73 12.44 -17.14
N VAL A 189 12.08 13.40 -17.78
CA VAL A 189 10.63 13.61 -17.78
C VAL A 189 10.06 13.30 -19.15
N LEU A 190 9.11 12.38 -19.22
CA LEU A 190 8.38 12.07 -20.42
C LEU A 190 7.14 12.96 -20.52
N PHE A 191 7.12 13.84 -21.52
CA PHE A 191 5.97 14.70 -21.79
C PHE A 191 4.95 13.97 -22.66
N CYS A 192 3.76 13.78 -22.15
CA CYS A 192 2.64 13.15 -22.83
C CYS A 192 1.45 14.10 -22.91
N TYR A 193 0.53 13.81 -23.81
CA TYR A 193 -0.68 14.62 -23.98
C TYR A 193 -1.89 13.70 -24.11
N SER A 194 -2.96 14.04 -23.39
CA SER A 194 -4.28 13.47 -23.68
C SER A 194 -4.80 14.03 -25.01
N LYS A 195 -5.78 13.34 -25.59
CA LYS A 195 -6.48 13.80 -26.77
C LYS A 195 -7.95 14.05 -26.44
N ASP A 196 -8.54 15.05 -27.02
CA ASP A 196 -9.99 15.25 -27.02
C ASP A 196 -10.70 14.32 -28.02
N ALA A 197 -12.01 14.45 -28.13
CA ALA A 197 -12.84 13.67 -29.07
C ALA A 197 -12.42 13.86 -30.54
N ASP A 198 -11.88 15.03 -30.88
CA ASP A 198 -11.41 15.38 -32.22
C ASP A 198 -9.95 14.96 -32.50
N GLY A 199 -9.32 14.31 -31.52
CA GLY A 199 -7.93 13.85 -31.60
C GLY A 199 -6.87 14.95 -31.40
N LYS A 200 -7.27 16.18 -31.03
CA LYS A 200 -6.37 17.27 -30.70
C LYS A 200 -5.78 17.09 -29.29
N ARG A 201 -4.58 17.64 -29.10
CA ARG A 201 -3.93 17.65 -27.77
C ARG A 201 -4.77 18.47 -26.80
N LYS A 202 -5.05 17.89 -25.63
CA LYS A 202 -5.82 18.52 -24.56
C LYS A 202 -4.91 18.81 -23.36
N ASP A 203 -4.77 17.84 -22.46
CA ASP A 203 -4.02 18.03 -21.22
C ASP A 203 -2.58 17.56 -21.39
N LYS A 204 -1.63 18.29 -20.78
CA LYS A 204 -0.22 17.90 -20.69
C LYS A 204 0.01 17.07 -19.43
N PHE A 205 0.72 15.98 -19.57
CA PHE A 205 1.17 15.11 -18.47
C PHE A 205 2.68 15.05 -18.48
N GLU A 206 3.27 15.08 -17.30
CA GLU A 206 4.70 14.98 -17.06
C GLU A 206 4.94 13.72 -16.21
N PHE A 207 5.61 12.73 -16.78
CA PHE A 207 5.94 11.50 -16.10
C PHE A 207 7.43 11.46 -15.83
N GLU A 208 7.82 11.74 -14.59
CA GLU A 208 9.18 11.51 -14.14
C GLU A 208 9.49 10.02 -14.18
N TYR A 209 10.63 9.68 -14.77
CA TYR A 209 11.09 8.29 -14.80
C TYR A 209 12.58 8.19 -14.49
N ARG A 210 12.92 7.02 -14.01
CA ARG A 210 14.32 6.60 -13.81
C ARG A 210 14.52 5.25 -14.47
N THR A 211 15.57 5.14 -15.30
CA THR A 211 15.96 3.87 -15.88
C THR A 211 16.66 3.00 -14.85
N MET A 212 16.09 1.84 -14.57
CA MET A 212 16.63 0.89 -13.60
C MET A 212 17.59 -0.11 -14.26
N ARG A 213 17.22 -0.65 -15.42
CA ARG A 213 18.01 -1.57 -16.23
C ARG A 213 17.61 -1.47 -17.69
N ALA A 214 18.57 -1.73 -18.59
CA ALA A 214 18.34 -1.88 -20.02
C ALA A 214 19.04 -3.14 -20.54
N THR A 215 18.36 -3.90 -21.41
CA THR A 215 18.92 -4.99 -22.23
C THR A 215 19.10 -4.48 -23.66
N ALA A 216 19.40 -5.33 -24.60
CA ALA A 216 19.49 -4.95 -26.03
C ALA A 216 18.15 -4.45 -26.61
N SER A 217 17.01 -4.89 -26.07
CA SER A 217 15.68 -4.63 -26.63
C SER A 217 14.67 -4.04 -25.64
N HIS A 218 14.92 -4.11 -24.34
CA HIS A 218 13.96 -3.69 -23.32
C HIS A 218 14.60 -2.78 -22.28
N THR A 219 13.79 -1.89 -21.74
CA THR A 219 14.17 -1.02 -20.62
C THR A 219 13.16 -1.17 -19.49
N MET A 220 13.66 -1.34 -18.25
CA MET A 220 12.86 -1.28 -17.03
C MET A 220 12.99 0.10 -16.42
N LEU A 221 11.87 0.76 -16.28
CA LEU A 221 11.74 2.10 -15.73
C LEU A 221 11.08 2.04 -14.34
N LYS A 222 11.43 3.00 -13.51
CA LYS A 222 10.68 3.38 -12.32
C LYS A 222 10.02 4.72 -12.60
N MET A 223 8.69 4.80 -12.50
CA MET A 223 7.91 5.98 -12.88
C MET A 223 6.88 6.33 -11.81
N SER A 224 6.60 7.63 -11.69
CA SER A 224 5.42 8.13 -10.95
C SER A 224 4.23 8.19 -11.90
N VAL A 225 3.39 7.15 -11.89
CA VAL A 225 2.24 7.01 -12.79
C VAL A 225 1.16 6.12 -12.17
N GLY A 226 -0.11 6.46 -12.36
CA GLY A 226 -1.28 5.64 -12.00
C GLY A 226 -1.80 4.80 -13.16
N PHE A 227 -2.62 3.79 -12.88
CA PHE A 227 -3.23 2.95 -13.93
C PHE A 227 -4.17 3.72 -14.85
N ASP A 228 -4.84 4.74 -14.35
CA ASP A 228 -5.69 5.69 -15.08
C ASP A 228 -4.92 6.48 -16.14
N GLN A 229 -3.64 6.74 -15.92
CA GLN A 229 -2.75 7.50 -16.79
C GLN A 229 -2.01 6.64 -17.83
N VAL A 230 -2.09 5.31 -17.72
CA VAL A 230 -1.40 4.37 -18.65
C VAL A 230 -1.74 4.61 -20.13
N PRO A 231 -2.98 4.90 -20.54
CA PRO A 231 -3.28 5.19 -21.94
C PRO A 231 -2.52 6.41 -22.49
N VAL A 232 -2.38 7.46 -21.67
CA VAL A 232 -1.63 8.67 -22.04
C VAL A 232 -0.12 8.36 -22.11
N LEU A 233 0.41 7.61 -21.14
CA LEU A 233 1.79 7.13 -21.14
C LEU A 233 2.10 6.34 -22.42
N MET A 234 1.25 5.39 -22.80
CA MET A 234 1.41 4.60 -24.02
C MET A 234 1.46 5.47 -25.30
N SER A 235 0.63 6.50 -25.34
CA SER A 235 0.63 7.47 -26.46
C SER A 235 1.96 8.24 -26.52
N GLY A 236 2.52 8.62 -25.38
CA GLY A 236 3.82 9.30 -25.31
C GLY A 236 4.97 8.40 -25.72
N LEU A 237 5.01 7.17 -25.22
CA LEU A 237 6.03 6.18 -25.56
C LEU A 237 6.07 5.86 -27.06
N ARG A 238 4.90 5.68 -27.69
CA ARG A 238 4.82 5.40 -29.15
C ARG A 238 5.47 6.47 -30.02
N ARG A 239 5.43 7.73 -29.59
CA ARG A 239 6.08 8.83 -30.33
C ARG A 239 7.62 8.75 -30.29
N LEU A 240 8.14 8.01 -29.33
CA LEU A 240 9.57 7.74 -29.15
C LEU A 240 9.94 6.33 -29.63
N GLU A 241 9.05 5.70 -30.42
CA GLU A 241 9.23 4.32 -30.89
C GLU A 241 9.45 3.30 -29.75
N CYS A 242 8.94 3.63 -28.56
CA CYS A 242 8.96 2.79 -27.38
C CYS A 242 7.56 2.24 -27.12
N TYR A 243 7.50 1.00 -26.65
CA TYR A 243 6.22 0.31 -26.51
C TYR A 243 6.12 -0.36 -25.14
N LEU A 244 5.01 -0.16 -24.46
CA LEU A 244 4.75 -0.82 -23.19
C LEU A 244 4.55 -2.32 -23.39
N LEU A 245 5.36 -3.14 -22.75
CA LEU A 245 5.37 -4.58 -22.92
C LEU A 245 4.04 -5.21 -22.48
N GLY A 246 3.52 -6.17 -23.27
CA GLY A 246 2.26 -6.86 -23.00
C GLY A 246 1.01 -5.96 -23.09
N LYS A 247 1.13 -4.79 -23.73
CA LYS A 247 0.02 -3.88 -24.02
C LYS A 247 -0.02 -3.57 -25.51
N GLY A 248 -0.90 -4.24 -26.20
CA GLY A 248 -1.05 -4.13 -27.67
C GLY A 248 -0.85 -5.47 -28.37
N LYS A 249 -1.55 -5.66 -29.48
CA LYS A 249 -1.51 -6.92 -30.25
C LYS A 249 -0.21 -7.10 -31.05
N GLU A 250 0.51 -6.01 -31.29
CA GLU A 250 1.67 -5.97 -32.18
C GLU A 250 3.00 -6.19 -31.45
N ILE A 251 2.97 -6.25 -30.11
CA ILE A 251 4.18 -6.32 -29.31
C ILE A 251 4.26 -7.70 -28.66
N PRO A 252 5.35 -8.46 -28.89
CA PRO A 252 5.56 -9.73 -28.22
C PRO A 252 5.49 -9.60 -26.72
N ASP A 253 4.79 -10.52 -26.08
CA ASP A 253 4.71 -10.61 -24.62
C ASP A 253 5.53 -11.82 -24.12
N PRO A 254 6.84 -11.65 -23.91
CA PRO A 254 7.71 -12.75 -23.50
C PRO A 254 7.45 -13.22 -22.05
N MET A 255 6.63 -12.48 -21.29
CA MET A 255 6.33 -12.81 -19.90
C MET A 255 4.93 -13.38 -19.69
N GLY A 256 4.05 -13.36 -20.71
CA GLY A 256 2.63 -13.71 -20.56
C GLY A 256 1.85 -12.74 -19.67
N ARG A 257 2.32 -11.48 -19.56
CA ARG A 257 1.72 -10.43 -18.72
C ARG A 257 2.16 -9.03 -19.17
N SER A 258 1.44 -8.00 -18.71
CA SER A 258 1.88 -6.63 -18.98
C SER A 258 3.15 -6.27 -18.19
N GLY A 259 3.97 -5.40 -18.77
CA GLY A 259 5.15 -4.81 -18.15
C GLY A 259 4.84 -3.76 -17.08
N LEU A 260 3.69 -3.89 -16.39
CA LEU A 260 3.26 -2.94 -15.35
C LEU A 260 3.20 -3.61 -13.97
N HIS A 261 3.82 -2.96 -12.99
CA HIS A 261 3.72 -3.34 -11.59
C HIS A 261 3.65 -2.11 -10.69
N LEU A 262 2.52 -1.90 -10.04
CA LEU A 262 2.36 -0.86 -9.03
C LEU A 262 3.12 -1.28 -7.77
N PHE A 263 4.36 -0.79 -7.62
CA PHE A 263 5.21 -1.21 -6.50
C PHE A 263 5.09 -0.31 -5.29
N GLY A 264 4.57 0.90 -5.42
CA GLY A 264 4.51 1.82 -4.31
C GLY A 264 3.34 2.79 -4.38
N VAL A 265 2.78 3.06 -3.20
CA VAL A 265 1.77 4.10 -3.00
C VAL A 265 2.13 4.85 -1.72
N ASP A 266 2.28 6.18 -1.84
CA ASP A 266 2.37 7.06 -0.69
C ASP A 266 1.02 7.75 -0.55
N LEU A 267 0.38 7.55 0.58
CA LEU A 267 -0.95 8.09 0.87
C LEU A 267 -0.96 8.80 2.22
N GLU A 268 -1.97 9.61 2.40
CA GLU A 268 -2.26 10.30 3.65
C GLU A 268 -3.63 9.87 4.14
N GLY A 269 -3.74 9.59 5.42
CA GLY A 269 -4.98 9.20 6.07
C GLY A 269 -5.86 10.40 6.41
N PRO A 270 -7.10 10.16 6.86
CA PRO A 270 -8.05 11.23 7.19
C PRO A 270 -7.58 12.21 8.28
N ASP A 271 -6.64 11.80 9.10
CA ASP A 271 -6.09 12.59 10.20
C ASP A 271 -4.64 13.07 9.89
N GLY A 272 -4.25 13.07 8.61
CA GLY A 272 -2.94 13.52 8.14
C GLY A 272 -1.80 12.52 8.35
N GLU A 273 -2.11 11.26 8.71
CA GLU A 273 -1.06 10.25 8.84
C GLU A 273 -0.50 9.86 7.47
N LYS A 274 0.81 9.90 7.34
CA LYS A 274 1.49 9.45 6.12
C LYS A 274 1.74 7.95 6.18
N VAL A 275 1.28 7.26 5.16
CA VAL A 275 1.46 5.81 4.99
C VAL A 275 2.21 5.56 3.69
N VAL A 276 3.33 4.86 3.77
CA VAL A 276 4.15 4.50 2.62
C VAL A 276 4.12 2.99 2.45
N ILE A 277 3.50 2.53 1.37
CA ILE A 277 3.37 1.11 1.04
C ILE A 277 4.31 0.81 -0.13
N LYS A 278 5.12 -0.24 0.01
CA LYS A 278 6.07 -0.65 -1.05
C LYS A 278 6.11 -2.15 -1.20
N SER A 279 6.35 -2.61 -2.42
CA SER A 279 6.62 -4.00 -2.75
C SER A 279 7.95 -4.15 -3.48
N ARG A 280 8.36 -5.41 -3.66
CA ARG A 280 9.56 -5.75 -4.42
C ARG A 280 9.28 -5.76 -5.93
N VAL A 281 10.35 -5.73 -6.73
CA VAL A 281 10.28 -5.97 -8.18
C VAL A 281 9.81 -7.41 -8.43
N PRO A 282 8.83 -7.64 -9.32
CA PRO A 282 8.43 -8.98 -9.70
C PRO A 282 9.60 -9.80 -10.26
N GLN A 283 9.65 -11.09 -9.92
CA GLN A 283 10.73 -11.96 -10.36
C GLN A 283 10.79 -12.10 -11.89
N GLU A 284 9.64 -12.09 -12.55
CA GLU A 284 9.55 -12.14 -14.02
C GLU A 284 10.21 -10.93 -14.67
N PHE A 285 10.09 -9.74 -14.05
CA PHE A 285 10.77 -8.53 -14.50
C PHE A 285 12.28 -8.67 -14.38
N LEU A 286 12.74 -9.17 -13.23
CA LEU A 286 14.16 -9.42 -13.00
C LEU A 286 14.72 -10.47 -13.98
N ASN A 287 13.96 -11.51 -14.28
CA ASN A 287 14.37 -12.56 -15.21
C ASN A 287 14.50 -12.03 -16.64
N LEU A 288 13.52 -11.23 -17.11
CA LEU A 288 13.58 -10.60 -18.43
C LEU A 288 14.76 -9.64 -18.56
N MET A 289 15.07 -8.92 -17.47
CA MET A 289 16.16 -7.94 -17.42
C MET A 289 17.52 -8.58 -17.06
N LYS A 290 17.64 -9.90 -17.04
CA LYS A 290 18.87 -10.63 -16.71
C LYS A 290 19.94 -10.33 -17.77
N GLY A 291 21.15 -9.94 -17.31
CA GLY A 291 22.22 -9.52 -18.21
C GLY A 291 22.13 -8.07 -18.69
N GLY A 292 21.04 -7.37 -18.41
CA GLY A 292 20.89 -5.94 -18.66
C GLY A 292 21.90 -5.12 -17.86
N LYS A 293 22.51 -4.16 -18.50
CA LYS A 293 23.39 -3.16 -17.87
C LYS A 293 22.54 -1.96 -17.41
N GLY A 294 22.95 -1.30 -16.34
CA GLY A 294 22.41 0.02 -16.02
C GLY A 294 22.71 0.99 -17.19
N PRO A 295 21.92 2.07 -17.35
CA PRO A 295 22.11 3.00 -18.43
C PRO A 295 23.52 3.60 -18.35
N LYS A 296 24.20 3.71 -19.48
CA LYS A 296 25.37 4.60 -19.57
C LYS A 296 24.82 6.01 -19.39
N ALA A 297 25.39 6.75 -18.42
CA ALA A 297 25.04 8.15 -18.24
C ALA A 297 25.17 8.86 -19.60
N VAL A 298 24.07 9.44 -20.08
CA VAL A 298 24.12 10.28 -21.28
C VAL A 298 24.83 11.58 -20.83
N PRO A 299 25.97 11.94 -21.46
CA PRO A 299 26.66 13.17 -21.12
C PRO A 299 25.72 14.37 -21.26
N ALA A 300 25.80 15.32 -20.33
CA ALA A 300 24.90 16.47 -20.28
C ALA A 300 24.83 17.29 -21.60
N TRP A 301 25.88 17.24 -22.42
CA TRP A 301 25.94 17.92 -23.72
C TRP A 301 25.15 17.24 -24.85
N LYS A 302 24.59 16.03 -24.63
CA LYS A 302 23.70 15.35 -25.57
C LYS A 302 22.20 15.52 -25.22
N ARG A 303 21.89 16.42 -24.29
CA ARG A 303 20.53 16.68 -23.82
C ARG A 303 19.90 17.91 -24.50
N GLU A 304 20.23 18.21 -25.75
CA GLU A 304 19.55 19.24 -26.55
C GLU A 304 18.27 18.73 -27.19
#